data_da80b1e9e16f67fbebb2c46552d77c3c
#
_entry.id   da80b1e9e16f67fbebb2c46552d77c3c
#
_cell.length_a   1.000
_cell.length_b   1.000
_cell.length_c   1.000
_cell.angle_alpha   90.00
_cell.angle_beta   90.00
_cell.angle_gamma   90.00
#
_symmetry.space_group_name_H-M   'P 1'
#
loop_
_entity.id
_entity.type
_entity.pdbx_description
1 polymer ?
#
loop_
_entity_poly.entity_id
_entity_poly.type
_entity_poly.pdbx_seq_one_letter_code
_entity_poly.pdbx_strand_id
1 'polypeptide(L)'
;MNKILVEVSVGELLDKISILEIKQDKIKDVNKLEFIKSEHSILKDQLEKNVQSNSQLEKLFNSLKEINAKLWVIEDDKRQCEKDKDFGEKFIKLSRDVHFLNDDRAKIKLEINNLTGSKIKEIKEYTSY
;
A
#
# COMPACT_ATOMS: atom_id res chain seq x y z
N MET A 1 -13.19 -24.91 -1.93
CA MET A 1 -12.28 -23.76 -1.93
C MET A 1 -13.06 -22.46 -1.81
N ASN A 2 -12.70 -21.63 -0.85
CA ASN A 2 -13.46 -20.42 -0.57
C ASN A 2 -12.83 -19.22 -1.29
N LYS A 3 -13.67 -18.55 -2.07
CA LYS A 3 -13.33 -17.31 -2.77
C LYS A 3 -14.35 -16.26 -2.36
N ILE A 4 -13.87 -15.16 -1.80
CA ILE A 4 -14.72 -14.07 -1.35
C ILE A 4 -14.47 -12.87 -2.24
N LEU A 5 -15.53 -12.32 -2.81
CA LEU A 5 -15.47 -11.12 -3.64
C LEU A 5 -16.07 -9.96 -2.86
N VAL A 6 -15.33 -8.87 -2.80
CA VAL A 6 -15.80 -7.62 -2.21
C VAL A 6 -15.55 -6.49 -3.19
N GLU A 7 -16.41 -5.49 -3.17
CA GLU A 7 -16.17 -4.29 -3.95
C GLU A 7 -15.12 -3.42 -3.27
N VAL A 8 -14.14 -2.98 -4.04
CA VAL A 8 -13.07 -2.10 -3.53
C VAL A 8 -12.95 -0.88 -4.43
N SER A 9 -12.40 0.21 -3.88
CA SER A 9 -12.06 1.38 -4.68
C SER A 9 -10.86 1.09 -5.58
N VAL A 10 -10.70 1.88 -6.63
CA VAL A 10 -9.52 1.78 -7.50
C VAL A 10 -8.25 2.07 -6.70
N GLY A 11 -8.30 3.08 -5.81
CA GLY A 11 -7.16 3.40 -4.94
C GLY A 11 -6.76 2.23 -4.04
N GLU A 12 -7.73 1.51 -3.48
CA GLU A 12 -7.46 0.32 -2.67
C GLU A 12 -6.82 -0.80 -3.50
N LEU A 13 -7.32 -1.02 -4.71
CA LEU A 13 -6.76 -2.04 -5.60
C LEU A 13 -5.31 -1.74 -5.95
N LEU A 14 -5.01 -0.50 -6.33
CA LEU A 14 -3.65 -0.08 -6.65
C LEU A 14 -2.73 -0.14 -5.44
N ASP A 15 -3.24 0.19 -4.26
CA ASP A 15 -2.48 0.08 -3.02
C ASP A 15 -2.05 -1.37 -2.77
N LYS A 16 -2.96 -2.31 -2.88
CA LYS A 16 -2.68 -3.74 -2.73
C LYS A 16 -1.65 -4.23 -3.76
N ILE A 17 -1.80 -3.82 -5.02
CA ILE A 17 -0.86 -4.20 -6.09
C ILE A 17 0.54 -3.66 -5.78
N SER A 18 0.65 -2.39 -5.34
CA SER A 18 1.95 -1.80 -5.00
C SER A 18 2.64 -2.54 -3.87
N ILE A 19 1.88 -2.94 -2.84
CA ILE A 19 2.41 -3.69 -1.70
C ILE A 19 2.89 -5.09 -2.14
N LEU A 20 2.13 -5.75 -3.01
CA LEU A 20 2.53 -7.05 -3.55
C LEU A 20 3.83 -6.96 -4.35
N GLU A 21 4.03 -5.88 -5.12
CA GLU A 21 5.27 -5.65 -5.85
C GLU A 21 6.46 -5.44 -4.91
N ILE A 22 6.26 -4.71 -3.82
CA ILE A 22 7.28 -4.55 -2.77
C ILE A 22 7.62 -5.90 -2.14
N LYS A 23 6.62 -6.71 -1.83
CA LYS A 23 6.81 -8.05 -1.26
C LYS A 23 7.62 -8.95 -2.20
N GLN A 24 7.39 -8.87 -3.52
CA GLN A 24 8.17 -9.63 -4.49
C GLN A 24 9.66 -9.28 -4.44
N ASP A 25 9.98 -8.01 -4.19
CA ASP A 25 11.37 -7.55 -4.08
C ASP A 25 12.02 -7.92 -2.75
N LYS A 26 11.25 -7.95 -1.67
CA LYS A 26 11.77 -8.08 -0.30
C LYS A 26 11.77 -9.52 0.23
N ILE A 27 10.80 -10.33 -0.18
CA ILE A 27 10.62 -11.68 0.37
C ILE A 27 11.46 -12.67 -0.45
N LYS A 28 12.18 -13.54 0.25
CA LYS A 28 13.08 -14.52 -0.37
C LYS A 28 12.52 -15.94 -0.37
N ASP A 29 11.58 -16.25 0.51
CA ASP A 29 10.98 -17.58 0.63
C ASP A 29 10.22 -17.93 -0.65
N VAL A 30 10.59 -19.00 -1.31
CA VAL A 30 10.01 -19.43 -2.59
C VAL A 30 8.54 -19.73 -2.48
N ASN A 31 8.11 -20.39 -1.41
CA ASN A 31 6.69 -20.74 -1.22
C ASN A 31 5.84 -19.49 -1.02
N LYS A 32 6.32 -18.53 -0.22
CA LYS A 32 5.64 -17.25 -0.03
C LYS A 32 5.57 -16.47 -1.32
N LEU A 33 6.65 -16.45 -2.11
CA LEU A 33 6.69 -15.77 -3.40
C LEU A 33 5.67 -16.32 -4.40
N GLU A 34 5.42 -17.61 -4.40
CA GLU A 34 4.40 -18.19 -5.27
C GLU A 34 3.00 -17.63 -4.96
N PHE A 35 2.64 -17.55 -3.68
CA PHE A 35 1.38 -16.96 -3.25
C PHE A 35 1.29 -15.47 -3.61
N ILE A 36 2.38 -14.73 -3.41
CA ILE A 36 2.45 -13.30 -3.71
C ILE A 36 2.27 -13.06 -5.21
N LYS A 37 2.98 -13.80 -6.05
CA LYS A 37 2.88 -13.68 -7.51
C LYS A 37 1.49 -14.05 -8.01
N SER A 38 0.89 -15.08 -7.44
CA SER A 38 -0.47 -15.49 -7.79
C SER A 38 -1.48 -14.39 -7.47
N GLU A 39 -1.42 -13.84 -6.27
CA GLU A 39 -2.30 -12.73 -5.86
C GLU A 39 -2.08 -11.51 -6.75
N HIS A 40 -0.84 -11.15 -7.01
CA HIS A 40 -0.49 -10.01 -7.88
C HIS A 40 -1.11 -10.20 -9.27
N SER A 41 -0.97 -11.38 -9.85
CA SER A 41 -1.51 -11.69 -11.18
C SER A 41 -3.03 -11.54 -11.21
N ILE A 42 -3.73 -12.05 -10.20
CA ILE A 42 -5.19 -11.95 -10.09
C ILE A 42 -5.64 -10.49 -10.00
N LEU A 43 -5.00 -9.71 -9.14
CA LEU A 43 -5.36 -8.29 -8.94
C LEU A 43 -4.99 -7.44 -10.15
N LYS A 44 -3.86 -7.72 -10.79
CA LYS A 44 -3.43 -7.02 -12.00
C LYS A 44 -4.42 -7.24 -13.14
N ASP A 45 -4.91 -8.46 -13.28
CA ASP A 45 -5.93 -8.82 -14.27
C ASP A 45 -7.23 -8.05 -14.04
N GLN A 46 -7.67 -7.93 -12.78
CA GLN A 46 -8.83 -7.12 -12.43
C GLN A 46 -8.64 -5.64 -12.76
N LEU A 47 -7.45 -5.13 -12.52
CA LEU A 47 -7.12 -3.76 -12.86
C LEU A 47 -7.22 -3.52 -14.38
N GLU A 48 -6.61 -4.38 -15.17
CA GLU A 48 -6.59 -4.24 -16.63
C GLU A 48 -7.98 -4.35 -17.25
N LYS A 49 -8.86 -5.17 -16.68
CA LYS A 49 -10.23 -5.33 -17.14
C LYS A 49 -11.14 -4.14 -16.82
N ASN A 50 -10.88 -3.44 -15.74
CA ASN A 50 -11.82 -2.46 -15.19
C ASN A 50 -11.34 -1.01 -15.24
N VAL A 51 -10.04 -0.78 -15.42
CA VAL A 51 -9.46 0.56 -15.35
C VAL A 51 -8.57 0.79 -16.56
N GLN A 52 -8.82 1.90 -17.26
CA GLN A 52 -7.98 2.32 -18.37
C GLN A 52 -6.78 3.10 -17.80
N SER A 53 -5.57 2.64 -18.14
CA SER A 53 -4.35 3.31 -17.70
C SER A 53 -4.08 4.58 -18.50
N ASN A 54 -3.45 5.56 -17.84
CA ASN A 54 -2.92 6.75 -18.47
C ASN A 54 -1.67 7.21 -17.68
N SER A 55 -0.96 8.21 -18.21
CA SER A 55 0.28 8.69 -17.60
C SER A 55 0.07 9.26 -16.19
N GLN A 56 -1.05 9.91 -15.95
CA GLN A 56 -1.37 10.50 -14.65
C GLN A 56 -1.61 9.41 -13.60
N LEU A 57 -2.34 8.36 -13.97
CA LEU A 57 -2.58 7.22 -13.09
C LEU A 57 -1.27 6.49 -12.75
N GLU A 58 -0.39 6.32 -13.74
CA GLU A 58 0.93 5.71 -13.52
C GLU A 58 1.79 6.51 -12.54
N LYS A 59 1.77 7.84 -12.64
CA LYS A 59 2.49 8.71 -11.69
C LYS A 59 1.96 8.56 -10.28
N LEU A 60 0.64 8.52 -10.12
CA LEU A 60 0.01 8.31 -8.81
C LEU A 60 0.34 6.94 -8.25
N PHE A 61 0.31 5.91 -9.08
CA PHE A 61 0.70 4.57 -8.67
C PHE A 61 2.16 4.53 -8.17
N ASN A 62 3.07 5.14 -8.92
CA ASN A 62 4.49 5.19 -8.54
C ASN A 62 4.70 5.92 -7.22
N SER A 63 3.99 7.04 -7.00
CA SER A 63 4.03 7.76 -5.74
C SER A 63 3.51 6.92 -4.58
N LEU A 64 2.42 6.19 -4.80
CA LEU A 64 1.85 5.28 -3.80
C LEU A 64 2.82 4.17 -3.43
N LYS A 65 3.44 3.55 -4.43
CA LYS A 65 4.43 2.49 -4.22
C LYS A 65 5.64 3.00 -3.44
N GLU A 66 6.09 4.21 -3.74
CA GLU A 66 7.21 4.86 -3.04
C GLU A 66 6.91 5.05 -1.55
N ILE A 67 5.70 5.52 -1.22
CA ILE A 67 5.26 5.67 0.16
C ILE A 67 5.17 4.32 0.86
N ASN A 68 4.60 3.32 0.20
CA ASN A 68 4.50 1.98 0.75
C ASN A 68 5.87 1.34 0.97
N ALA A 69 6.84 1.61 0.11
CA ALA A 69 8.21 1.13 0.29
C ALA A 69 8.87 1.76 1.53
N LYS A 70 8.65 3.05 1.75
CA LYS A 70 9.13 3.74 2.96
C LYS A 70 8.48 3.16 4.23
N LEU A 71 7.17 2.93 4.18
CA LEU A 71 6.45 2.32 5.30
C LEU A 71 6.96 0.92 5.61
N TRP A 72 7.28 0.13 4.59
CA TRP A 72 7.85 -1.20 4.77
C TRP A 72 9.15 -1.14 5.61
N VAL A 73 10.06 -0.24 5.24
CA VAL A 73 11.33 -0.06 5.96
C VAL A 73 11.09 0.42 7.40
N ILE A 74 10.21 1.39 7.57
CA ILE A 74 9.90 1.94 8.91
C ILE A 74 9.29 0.86 9.81
N GLU A 75 8.36 0.06 9.29
CA GLU A 75 7.76 -1.02 10.07
C GLU A 75 8.79 -2.07 10.49
N ASP A 76 9.73 -2.39 9.61
CA ASP A 76 10.81 -3.31 9.95
C ASP A 76 11.76 -2.72 11.01
N ASP A 77 12.12 -1.45 10.84
CA ASP A 77 12.97 -0.73 11.80
C ASP A 77 12.31 -0.62 13.18
N LYS A 78 10.99 -0.42 13.22
CA LYS A 78 10.24 -0.41 14.49
C LYS A 78 10.29 -1.77 15.17
N ARG A 79 10.17 -2.85 14.40
CA ARG A 79 10.30 -4.21 14.95
C ARG A 79 11.71 -4.48 15.47
N GLN A 80 12.72 -3.92 14.82
CA GLN A 80 14.09 -4.02 15.33
C GLN A 80 14.25 -3.26 16.65
N CYS A 81 13.65 -2.07 16.77
CA CYS A 81 13.62 -1.32 18.02
C CYS A 81 12.94 -2.13 19.14
N GLU A 82 11.83 -2.80 18.84
CA GLU A 82 11.13 -3.66 19.80
C GLU A 82 12.01 -4.81 20.27
N LYS A 83 12.70 -5.46 19.33
CA LYS A 83 13.64 -6.54 19.64
C LYS A 83 14.77 -6.08 20.55
N ASP A 84 15.32 -4.89 20.28
CA ASP A 84 16.42 -4.30 21.03
C ASP A 84 15.98 -3.57 22.30
N LYS A 85 14.67 -3.50 22.56
CA LYS A 85 14.08 -2.73 23.67
C LYS A 85 14.46 -1.25 23.62
N ASP A 86 14.64 -0.71 22.42
CA ASP A 86 14.94 0.71 22.18
C ASP A 86 13.65 1.48 21.91
N PHE A 87 13.16 2.19 22.93
CA PHE A 87 11.94 2.98 22.85
C PHE A 87 12.24 4.49 22.96
N GLY A 88 13.48 4.87 22.62
CA GLY A 88 13.93 6.27 22.68
C GLY A 88 13.60 7.07 21.45
N GLU A 89 14.43 8.05 21.11
CA GLU A 89 14.19 9.00 20.03
C GLU A 89 13.99 8.35 18.67
N LYS A 90 14.77 7.30 18.37
CA LYS A 90 14.64 6.56 17.11
C LYS A 90 13.25 5.95 16.96
N PHE A 91 12.77 5.27 17.98
CA PHE A 91 11.45 4.65 17.98
C PHE A 91 10.33 5.71 17.84
N ILE A 92 10.47 6.81 18.56
CA ILE A 92 9.51 7.92 18.51
C ILE A 92 9.45 8.50 17.10
N LYS A 93 10.59 8.77 16.47
CA LYS A 93 10.63 9.30 15.11
C LYS A 93 9.97 8.35 14.11
N LEU A 94 10.31 7.06 14.16
CA LEU A 94 9.72 6.05 13.30
C LEU A 94 8.19 6.00 13.47
N SER A 95 7.73 6.04 14.71
CA SER A 95 6.28 6.02 15.01
C SER A 95 5.56 7.25 14.49
N ARG A 96 6.19 8.43 14.56
CA ARG A 96 5.63 9.66 13.99
C ARG A 96 5.58 9.58 12.46
N ASP A 97 6.63 9.11 11.84
CA ASP A 97 6.70 8.98 10.38
C ASP A 97 5.59 8.08 9.82
N VAL A 98 5.17 7.05 10.57
CA VAL A 98 4.09 6.16 10.17
C VAL A 98 2.80 6.93 9.91
N HIS A 99 2.35 7.78 10.83
CA HIS A 99 1.09 8.48 10.61
C HIS A 99 1.19 9.56 9.54
N PHE A 100 2.32 10.26 9.42
CA PHE A 100 2.53 11.22 8.33
C PHE A 100 2.49 10.54 6.96
N LEU A 101 3.18 9.41 6.81
CA LEU A 101 3.20 8.68 5.55
C LEU A 101 1.85 8.05 5.23
N ASN A 102 1.13 7.57 6.24
CA ASN A 102 -0.23 7.06 6.03
C ASN A 102 -1.20 8.16 5.62
N ASP A 103 -1.02 9.38 6.09
CA ASP A 103 -1.82 10.52 5.63
C ASP A 103 -1.55 10.80 4.15
N ASP A 104 -0.29 10.81 3.74
CA ASP A 104 0.09 11.00 2.33
C ASP A 104 -0.46 9.86 1.46
N ARG A 105 -0.37 8.64 1.95
CA ARG A 105 -0.92 7.46 1.29
C ARG A 105 -2.42 7.59 1.06
N ALA A 106 -3.17 8.02 2.09
CA ALA A 106 -4.61 8.23 1.98
C ALA A 106 -4.96 9.31 0.95
N LYS A 107 -4.19 10.39 0.89
CA LYS A 107 -4.38 11.46 -0.10
C LYS A 107 -4.21 10.94 -1.52
N ILE A 108 -3.15 10.16 -1.77
CA ILE A 108 -2.89 9.60 -3.09
C ILE A 108 -3.99 8.63 -3.49
N LYS A 109 -4.44 7.78 -2.59
CA LYS A 109 -5.55 6.86 -2.85
C LYS A 109 -6.83 7.62 -3.22
N LEU A 110 -7.10 8.72 -2.54
CA LEU A 110 -8.26 9.57 -2.85
C LEU A 110 -8.11 10.23 -4.23
N GLU A 111 -6.92 10.73 -4.56
CA GLU A 111 -6.65 11.29 -5.89
C GLU A 111 -6.86 10.26 -6.98
N ILE A 112 -6.42 9.02 -6.77
CA ILE A 112 -6.67 7.91 -7.70
C ILE A 112 -8.16 7.67 -7.87
N ASN A 113 -8.91 7.63 -6.77
CA ASN A 113 -10.36 7.42 -6.81
C ASN A 113 -11.08 8.53 -7.57
N ASN A 114 -10.67 9.77 -7.35
CA ASN A 114 -11.24 10.92 -8.06
C ASN A 114 -10.89 10.91 -9.55
N LEU A 115 -9.65 10.58 -9.88
CA LEU A 115 -9.19 10.51 -11.28
C LEU A 115 -9.92 9.42 -12.06
N THR A 116 -10.14 8.26 -11.46
CA THR A 116 -10.73 7.10 -12.12
C THR A 116 -12.25 7.03 -11.99
N GLY A 117 -12.86 7.95 -11.24
CA GLY A 117 -14.30 7.93 -10.99
C GLY A 117 -14.75 6.74 -10.15
N SER A 118 -13.93 6.28 -9.23
CA SER A 118 -14.27 5.17 -8.35
C SER A 118 -15.54 5.48 -7.56
N LYS A 119 -16.49 4.54 -7.55
CA LYS A 119 -17.74 4.68 -6.80
C LYS A 119 -17.52 4.55 -5.32
N ILE A 120 -16.55 3.72 -4.92
CA ILE A 120 -16.20 3.49 -3.52
C ILE A 120 -14.99 4.35 -3.20
N LYS A 121 -15.05 5.08 -2.10
CA LYS A 121 -13.95 5.93 -1.60
C LYS A 121 -13.78 5.69 -0.11
N GLU A 122 -12.55 5.50 0.31
CA GLU A 122 -12.23 5.41 1.73
C GLU A 122 -12.30 6.79 2.37
N ILE A 123 -13.04 6.90 3.45
CA ILE A 123 -13.15 8.14 4.22
C ILE A 123 -12.40 7.96 5.54
N LYS A 124 -11.54 8.90 5.86
CA LYS A 124 -10.80 8.93 7.12
C LYS A 124 -11.05 10.24 7.85
N GLU A 125 -11.22 10.14 9.15
CA GLU A 125 -11.41 11.30 10.01
C GLU A 125 -10.61 11.09 11.29
N TYR A 126 -9.47 11.75 11.38
CA TYR A 126 -8.60 11.71 12.55
C TYR A 126 -8.45 13.10 13.14
N THR A 127 -7.93 13.16 14.38
CA THR A 127 -7.59 14.44 15.00
C THR A 127 -6.62 15.21 14.12
N SER A 128 -6.91 16.49 13.88
CA SER A 128 -6.02 17.39 13.15
C SER A 128 -4.79 17.74 14.01
N TYR A 129 -3.69 17.91 13.36
CA TYR A 129 -2.44 18.28 14.04
C TYR A 129 -1.62 19.29 13.24
#